data_ecd28d3e2eea9cf19173775a1836adc4
#
_entry.id   ecd28d3e2eea9cf19173775a1836adc4
#
_cell.length_a   1.000
_cell.length_b   1.000
_cell.length_c   1.000
_cell.angle_alpha   90.00
_cell.angle_beta   90.00
_cell.angle_gamma   90.00
#
_symmetry.space_group_name_H-M   'P 1'
#
loop_
_entity.id
_entity.type
_entity.pdbx_description
1 polymer ?
#
loop_
_entity_poly.entity_id
_entity_poly.type
_entity_poly.pdbx_seq_one_letter_code
_entity_poly.pdbx_strand_id
1 'polypeptide(L)'
;SNRCTYCAIPYIRGPFVSRKMEEIIEEAKMLASKGIKELIVIAQDTTKYGVDIYGEPKLAELLQALSGIPEIHWIRFLYSYPEGITDKLIETVKNNDKICKYFDIPIQHISDSILKKMNRKTNKKQIENLIEKLRKEIPDVTLRTSLIVGFPGETEKDFEELREFVKKAKFDKLGTFMYSKEEGTPAARLPEQIHGNTKKSRYNKIMSIQQKVSNENLKNKIGKNVEVLIE
;
A
#
# COMPACT_ATOMS: atom_id res chain seq x y z
N SER A 1 -0.67 -3.48 16.30
CA SER A 1 0.41 -3.04 15.40
C SER A 1 0.94 -4.23 14.62
N ASN A 2 1.23 -4.04 13.35
CA ASN A 2 1.91 -5.04 12.54
C ASN A 2 3.37 -5.15 13.00
N ARG A 3 3.84 -6.38 13.17
CA ARG A 3 5.20 -6.66 13.64
C ARG A 3 6.02 -7.35 12.55
N CYS A 4 6.12 -6.69 11.38
CA CYS A 4 6.97 -7.17 10.31
C CYS A 4 8.43 -7.22 10.78
N THR A 5 9.13 -8.30 10.46
CA THR A 5 10.47 -8.58 11.02
C THR A 5 11.56 -7.57 10.63
N TYR A 6 11.34 -6.85 9.54
CA TYR A 6 12.26 -5.81 9.03
C TYR A 6 11.97 -4.41 9.57
N CYS A 7 10.88 -4.20 10.33
CA CYS A 7 10.37 -2.87 10.63
C CYS A 7 10.73 -2.43 12.05
N ALA A 8 11.43 -1.29 12.17
CA ALA A 8 11.75 -0.66 13.45
C ALA A 8 10.62 0.24 13.99
N ILE A 9 9.63 0.59 13.18
CA ILE A 9 8.56 1.54 13.55
C ILE A 9 7.81 1.18 14.83
N PRO A 10 7.43 -0.09 15.09
CA PRO A 10 6.76 -0.45 16.35
C PRO A 10 7.58 -0.16 17.61
N TYR A 11 8.91 -0.16 17.49
CA TYR A 11 9.82 0.18 18.60
C TYR A 11 9.96 1.69 18.79
N ILE A 12 9.80 2.47 17.71
CA ILE A 12 9.94 3.94 17.71
C ILE A 12 8.63 4.60 18.11
N ARG A 13 7.50 4.13 17.57
CA ARG A 13 6.17 4.76 17.71
C ARG A 13 5.29 4.12 18.79
N GLY A 14 5.68 2.93 19.29
CA GLY A 14 4.88 2.20 20.27
C GLY A 14 3.63 1.52 19.68
N PRO A 15 2.62 1.25 20.51
CA PRO A 15 1.40 0.60 20.09
C PRO A 15 0.59 1.46 19.11
N PHE A 16 -0.25 0.79 18.33
CA PHE A 16 -1.22 1.42 17.46
C PHE A 16 -2.29 2.14 18.30
N VAL A 17 -2.57 3.40 17.94
CA VAL A 17 -3.58 4.24 18.60
C VAL A 17 -4.36 4.99 17.52
N SER A 18 -5.69 4.79 17.50
CA SER A 18 -6.60 5.53 16.61
C SER A 18 -7.06 6.84 17.26
N ARG A 19 -7.24 7.85 16.44
CA ARG A 19 -7.97 9.07 16.83
C ARG A 19 -9.48 8.85 16.70
N LYS A 20 -10.29 9.53 17.49
CA LYS A 20 -11.74 9.49 17.34
C LYS A 20 -12.18 10.04 15.98
N MET A 21 -13.22 9.47 15.42
CA MET A 21 -13.73 9.85 14.08
C MET A 21 -14.16 11.31 14.04
N GLU A 22 -14.82 11.77 15.10
CA GLU A 22 -15.29 13.13 15.25
C GLU A 22 -14.15 14.15 15.17
N GLU A 23 -13.03 13.87 15.85
CA GLU A 23 -11.84 14.74 15.86
C GLU A 23 -11.20 14.83 14.45
N ILE A 24 -11.17 13.73 13.72
CA ILE A 24 -10.65 13.70 12.35
C ILE A 24 -11.56 14.48 11.41
N ILE A 25 -12.88 14.35 11.56
CA ILE A 25 -13.86 15.09 10.76
C ILE A 25 -13.79 16.59 11.03
N GLU A 26 -13.65 17.00 12.29
CA GLU A 26 -13.49 18.41 12.66
C GLU A 26 -12.21 19.02 12.07
N GLU A 27 -11.09 18.31 12.15
CA GLU A 27 -9.85 18.72 11.52
C GLU A 27 -10.00 18.85 10.00
N ALA A 28 -10.65 17.87 9.36
CA ALA A 28 -10.90 17.90 7.92
C ALA A 28 -11.77 19.10 7.50
N LYS A 29 -12.80 19.44 8.25
CA LYS A 29 -13.63 20.65 8.04
C LYS A 29 -12.80 21.93 8.19
N MET A 30 -11.95 22.01 9.21
CA MET A 30 -11.04 23.14 9.41
C MET A 30 -10.06 23.30 8.24
N LEU A 31 -9.51 22.20 7.73
CA LEU A 31 -8.63 22.23 6.54
C LEU A 31 -9.41 22.64 5.28
N ALA A 32 -10.61 22.11 5.10
CA ALA A 32 -11.50 22.45 3.99
C ALA A 32 -11.85 23.96 3.97
N SER A 33 -12.14 24.56 5.14
CA SER A 33 -12.41 26.00 5.25
C SER A 33 -11.21 26.89 4.86
N LYS A 34 -9.99 26.33 4.88
CA LYS A 34 -8.76 26.98 4.39
C LYS A 34 -8.50 26.78 2.90
N GLY A 35 -9.43 26.15 2.18
CA GLY A 35 -9.35 25.95 0.74
C GLY A 35 -8.67 24.68 0.29
N ILE A 36 -8.32 23.75 1.20
CA ILE A 36 -7.73 22.46 0.85
C ILE A 36 -8.73 21.65 0.02
N LYS A 37 -8.27 21.08 -1.10
CA LYS A 37 -9.10 20.33 -2.06
C LYS A 37 -8.89 18.82 -1.99
N GLU A 38 -7.71 18.35 -1.61
CA GLU A 38 -7.43 16.92 -1.44
C GLU A 38 -7.04 16.62 0.00
N LEU A 39 -7.67 15.61 0.59
CA LEU A 39 -7.28 15.02 1.87
C LEU A 39 -6.54 13.70 1.63
N ILE A 40 -5.37 13.56 2.23
CA ILE A 40 -4.62 12.29 2.23
C ILE A 40 -4.65 11.70 3.64
N VAL A 41 -5.42 10.63 3.81
CA VAL A 41 -5.53 9.89 5.07
C VAL A 41 -4.35 8.94 5.20
N ILE A 42 -3.56 9.10 6.26
CA ILE A 42 -2.34 8.32 6.47
C ILE A 42 -2.30 7.70 7.86
N ALA A 43 -1.72 6.52 7.95
CA ALA A 43 -1.32 5.83 9.18
C ALA A 43 -0.23 4.80 8.85
N GLN A 44 0.29 4.07 9.84
CA GLN A 44 1.17 2.91 9.57
C GLN A 44 0.40 1.74 8.94
N ASP A 45 -0.91 1.67 9.17
CA ASP A 45 -1.85 0.75 8.57
C ASP A 45 -3.25 1.37 8.69
N THR A 46 -3.71 2.01 7.62
CA THR A 46 -5.01 2.68 7.61
C THR A 46 -6.19 1.71 7.69
N THR A 47 -6.00 0.46 7.21
CA THR A 47 -7.06 -0.56 7.22
C THR A 47 -7.45 -1.01 8.62
N LYS A 48 -6.60 -0.74 9.64
CA LYS A 48 -6.90 -1.04 11.05
C LYS A 48 -7.50 0.11 11.83
N TYR A 49 -7.74 1.24 11.17
CA TYR A 49 -8.34 2.39 11.85
C TYR A 49 -9.60 1.97 12.63
N GLY A 50 -9.66 2.35 13.88
CA GLY A 50 -10.81 2.15 14.75
C GLY A 50 -10.86 0.83 15.53
N VAL A 51 -10.04 -0.16 15.19
CA VAL A 51 -10.06 -1.48 15.87
C VAL A 51 -9.85 -1.37 17.39
N ASP A 52 -8.99 -0.45 17.83
CA ASP A 52 -8.64 -0.22 19.23
C ASP A 52 -9.69 0.56 20.03
N ILE A 53 -10.50 1.40 19.37
CA ILE A 53 -11.48 2.27 20.03
C ILE A 53 -12.94 1.86 19.75
N TYR A 54 -13.22 1.19 18.61
CA TYR A 54 -14.56 0.75 18.22
C TYR A 54 -14.71 -0.78 18.16
N GLY A 55 -13.61 -1.55 18.36
CA GLY A 55 -13.62 -3.01 18.30
C GLY A 55 -13.58 -3.59 16.88
N GLU A 56 -13.71 -2.77 15.84
CA GLU A 56 -13.72 -3.19 14.44
C GLU A 56 -13.10 -2.14 13.51
N PRO A 57 -12.64 -2.52 12.30
CA PRO A 57 -12.13 -1.57 11.30
C PRO A 57 -13.21 -0.57 10.87
N LYS A 58 -12.89 0.73 10.89
CA LYS A 58 -13.80 1.83 10.57
C LYS A 58 -13.31 2.75 9.43
N LEU A 59 -12.33 2.29 8.63
CA LEU A 59 -11.81 3.12 7.54
C LEU A 59 -12.89 3.46 6.51
N ALA A 60 -13.74 2.51 6.13
CA ALA A 60 -14.80 2.75 5.16
C ALA A 60 -15.78 3.82 5.63
N GLU A 61 -16.21 3.76 6.89
CA GLU A 61 -17.08 4.75 7.51
C GLU A 61 -16.42 6.12 7.64
N LEU A 62 -15.14 6.15 7.99
CA LEU A 62 -14.37 7.40 8.04
C LEU A 62 -14.31 8.08 6.66
N LEU A 63 -13.95 7.32 5.62
CA LEU A 63 -13.89 7.84 4.25
C LEU A 63 -15.25 8.34 3.78
N GLN A 64 -16.34 7.61 4.10
CA GLN A 64 -17.71 8.04 3.81
C GLN A 64 -18.07 9.34 4.52
N ALA A 65 -17.73 9.48 5.80
CA ALA A 65 -17.99 10.69 6.57
C ALA A 65 -17.19 11.90 6.03
N LEU A 66 -15.91 11.71 5.70
CA LEU A 66 -15.07 12.74 5.11
C LEU A 66 -15.58 13.20 3.74
N SER A 67 -16.14 12.29 2.94
CA SER A 67 -16.72 12.61 1.63
C SER A 67 -17.96 13.51 1.71
N GLY A 68 -18.61 13.54 2.88
CA GLY A 68 -19.72 14.45 3.16
C GLY A 68 -19.30 15.92 3.33
N ILE A 69 -18.02 16.26 3.37
CA ILE A 69 -17.53 17.64 3.46
C ILE A 69 -17.58 18.25 2.05
N PRO A 70 -18.41 19.29 1.80
CA PRO A 70 -18.66 19.80 0.45
C PRO A 70 -17.40 20.34 -0.25
N GLU A 71 -16.56 21.05 0.49
CA GLU A 71 -15.38 21.75 -0.02
C GLU A 71 -14.23 20.83 -0.41
N ILE A 72 -14.21 19.58 0.12
CA ILE A 72 -13.23 18.56 -0.26
C ILE A 72 -13.62 17.95 -1.59
N HIS A 73 -12.67 17.97 -2.52
CA HIS A 73 -12.85 17.44 -3.86
C HIS A 73 -12.37 15.99 -3.94
N TRP A 74 -11.18 15.68 -3.39
CA TRP A 74 -10.60 14.34 -3.39
C TRP A 74 -10.19 13.86 -2.00
N ILE A 75 -10.38 12.57 -1.78
CA ILE A 75 -9.92 11.86 -0.60
C ILE A 75 -9.09 10.66 -1.06
N ARG A 76 -7.86 10.61 -0.59
CA ARG A 76 -6.92 9.51 -0.83
C ARG A 76 -6.53 8.90 0.50
N PHE A 77 -6.29 7.60 0.53
CA PHE A 77 -5.72 6.92 1.69
C PHE A 77 -4.52 6.08 1.28
N LEU A 78 -3.55 5.95 2.16
CA LEU A 78 -2.30 5.25 1.91
C LEU A 78 -2.08 4.15 2.96
N TYR A 79 -1.12 3.26 2.70
CA TYR A 79 -0.69 2.21 3.62
C TYR A 79 -1.79 1.22 4.01
N SER A 80 -2.34 0.55 3.00
CA SER A 80 -3.37 -0.48 3.17
C SER A 80 -2.75 -1.87 3.18
N TYR A 81 -2.85 -2.59 4.30
CA TYR A 81 -2.42 -3.98 4.33
C TYR A 81 -3.42 -4.87 3.59
N PRO A 82 -2.95 -5.85 2.76
CA PRO A 82 -3.84 -6.67 1.95
C PRO A 82 -4.97 -7.33 2.73
N GLU A 83 -4.65 -7.88 3.92
CA GLU A 83 -5.63 -8.55 4.79
C GLU A 83 -6.69 -7.63 5.39
N GLY A 84 -6.46 -6.33 5.38
CA GLY A 84 -7.39 -5.34 5.92
C GLY A 84 -8.31 -4.71 4.87
N ILE A 85 -8.11 -5.03 3.58
CA ILE A 85 -8.95 -4.51 2.50
C ILE A 85 -10.23 -5.37 2.42
N THR A 86 -11.29 -4.88 3.04
CA THR A 86 -12.60 -5.55 3.10
C THR A 86 -13.46 -5.23 1.87
N ASP A 87 -14.48 -6.06 1.62
CA ASP A 87 -15.47 -5.81 0.57
C ASP A 87 -16.17 -4.47 0.75
N LYS A 88 -16.51 -4.13 2.00
CA LYS A 88 -17.08 -2.84 2.36
C LYS A 88 -16.18 -1.66 1.97
N LEU A 89 -14.87 -1.76 2.20
CA LEU A 89 -13.93 -0.73 1.78
C LEU A 89 -13.86 -0.60 0.25
N ILE A 90 -13.82 -1.73 -0.46
CA ILE A 90 -13.83 -1.76 -1.93
C ILE A 90 -15.11 -1.10 -2.46
N GLU A 91 -16.26 -1.45 -1.91
CA GLU A 91 -17.56 -0.90 -2.28
C GLU A 91 -17.66 0.60 -2.01
N THR A 92 -17.17 1.05 -0.85
CA THR A 92 -17.09 2.47 -0.49
C THR A 92 -16.24 3.26 -1.49
N VAL A 93 -15.07 2.76 -1.85
CA VAL A 93 -14.20 3.41 -2.85
C VAL A 93 -14.85 3.38 -4.23
N LYS A 94 -15.46 2.27 -4.62
CA LYS A 94 -16.14 2.11 -5.92
C LYS A 94 -17.26 3.12 -6.13
N ASN A 95 -18.12 3.29 -5.13
CA ASN A 95 -19.38 4.01 -5.23
C ASN A 95 -19.30 5.50 -4.81
N ASN A 96 -18.11 6.02 -4.48
CA ASN A 96 -17.96 7.40 -4.03
C ASN A 96 -16.95 8.15 -4.92
N ASP A 97 -17.42 9.14 -5.67
CA ASP A 97 -16.59 9.86 -6.64
C ASP A 97 -15.52 10.76 -6.02
N LYS A 98 -15.72 11.21 -4.78
CA LYS A 98 -14.70 11.97 -4.05
C LYS A 98 -13.55 11.11 -3.56
N ILE A 99 -13.75 9.78 -3.41
CA ILE A 99 -12.70 8.87 -2.97
C ILE A 99 -11.92 8.41 -4.21
N CYS A 100 -10.63 8.75 -4.25
CA CYS A 100 -9.76 8.35 -5.35
C CYS A 100 -9.76 6.85 -5.54
N LYS A 101 -9.94 6.39 -6.79
CA LYS A 101 -9.85 4.96 -7.15
C LYS A 101 -8.38 4.52 -7.09
N TYR A 102 -7.81 4.56 -5.90
CA TYR A 102 -6.39 4.41 -5.65
C TYR A 102 -6.16 3.58 -4.39
N PHE A 103 -5.40 2.49 -4.50
CA PHE A 103 -4.98 1.67 -3.37
C PHE A 103 -3.46 1.60 -3.29
N ASP A 104 -2.91 1.99 -2.16
CA ASP A 104 -1.50 1.81 -1.80
C ASP A 104 -1.37 0.55 -0.93
N ILE A 105 -0.88 -0.53 -1.55
CA ILE A 105 -0.85 -1.86 -0.95
C ILE A 105 0.60 -2.36 -0.88
N PRO A 106 1.35 -2.08 0.19
CA PRO A 106 2.74 -2.51 0.32
C PRO A 106 2.82 -4.03 0.57
N ILE A 107 2.87 -4.82 -0.50
CA ILE A 107 2.92 -6.29 -0.39
C ILE A 107 4.29 -6.81 0.05
N GLN A 108 5.35 -6.06 -0.19
CA GLN A 108 6.76 -6.31 0.14
C GLN A 108 7.42 -7.43 -0.67
N HIS A 109 6.77 -8.57 -0.85
CA HIS A 109 7.21 -9.71 -1.64
C HIS A 109 6.02 -10.55 -2.11
N ILE A 110 6.25 -11.58 -2.94
CA ILE A 110 5.20 -12.51 -3.39
C ILE A 110 5.49 -13.96 -2.99
N SER A 111 6.75 -14.34 -2.79
CA SER A 111 7.09 -15.70 -2.35
C SER A 111 6.59 -15.96 -0.93
N ASP A 112 5.85 -17.03 -0.73
CA ASP A 112 5.29 -17.42 0.57
C ASP A 112 6.38 -17.66 1.62
N SER A 113 7.53 -18.19 1.20
CA SER A 113 8.68 -18.41 2.09
C SER A 113 9.20 -17.10 2.67
N ILE A 114 9.32 -16.07 1.84
CA ILE A 114 9.81 -14.74 2.21
C ILE A 114 8.75 -13.97 2.99
N LEU A 115 7.49 -14.01 2.57
CA LEU A 115 6.38 -13.38 3.29
C LEU A 115 6.29 -13.93 4.75
N LYS A 116 6.46 -15.24 4.93
CA LYS A 116 6.52 -15.85 6.26
C LYS A 116 7.71 -15.36 7.07
N LYS A 117 8.92 -15.31 6.50
CA LYS A 117 10.12 -14.75 7.15
C LYS A 117 9.95 -13.26 7.50
N MET A 118 9.23 -12.50 6.68
CA MET A 118 8.86 -11.09 6.94
C MET A 118 7.76 -10.93 7.99
N ASN A 119 7.16 -12.02 8.49
CA ASN A 119 5.99 -12.02 9.37
C ASN A 119 4.77 -11.32 8.73
N ARG A 120 4.59 -11.50 7.42
CA ARG A 120 3.38 -11.07 6.71
C ARG A 120 2.28 -12.11 6.90
N LYS A 121 1.05 -11.63 7.02
CA LYS A 121 -0.12 -12.49 7.28
C LYS A 121 -0.80 -12.98 6.00
N THR A 122 -0.47 -12.38 4.88
CA THR A 122 -0.98 -12.75 3.56
C THR A 122 0.01 -13.65 2.82
N ASN A 123 -0.51 -14.56 2.01
CA ASN A 123 0.23 -15.40 1.09
C ASN A 123 0.05 -14.96 -0.37
N LYS A 124 0.81 -15.55 -1.28
CA LYS A 124 0.77 -15.27 -2.72
C LYS A 124 -0.65 -15.30 -3.28
N LYS A 125 -1.39 -16.40 -3.05
CA LYS A 125 -2.74 -16.58 -3.59
C LYS A 125 -3.71 -15.49 -3.13
N GLN A 126 -3.62 -15.10 -1.86
CA GLN A 126 -4.45 -14.02 -1.31
C GLN A 126 -4.12 -12.66 -1.95
N ILE A 127 -2.83 -12.37 -2.18
CA ILE A 127 -2.39 -11.14 -2.85
C ILE A 127 -2.88 -11.12 -4.31
N GLU A 128 -2.68 -12.21 -5.05
CA GLU A 128 -3.14 -12.33 -6.44
C GLU A 128 -4.66 -12.14 -6.54
N ASN A 129 -5.43 -12.85 -5.72
CA ASN A 129 -6.89 -12.74 -5.68
C ASN A 129 -7.36 -11.32 -5.36
N LEU A 130 -6.71 -10.64 -4.40
CA LEU A 130 -7.06 -9.27 -4.04
C LEU A 130 -6.84 -8.31 -5.23
N ILE A 131 -5.71 -8.41 -5.92
CA ILE A 131 -5.40 -7.57 -7.07
C ILE A 131 -6.40 -7.81 -8.21
N GLU A 132 -6.71 -9.07 -8.50
CA GLU A 132 -7.72 -9.42 -9.52
C GLU A 132 -9.10 -8.88 -9.13
N LYS A 133 -9.49 -9.02 -7.87
CA LYS A 133 -10.75 -8.48 -7.35
C LYS A 133 -10.82 -6.97 -7.49
N LEU A 134 -9.80 -6.25 -7.06
CA LEU A 134 -9.77 -4.78 -7.15
C LEU A 134 -9.92 -4.30 -8.59
N ARG A 135 -9.24 -4.92 -9.55
CA ARG A 135 -9.34 -4.56 -10.97
C ARG A 135 -10.68 -4.91 -11.58
N LYS A 136 -11.31 -5.99 -11.13
CA LYS A 136 -12.65 -6.38 -11.57
C LYS A 136 -13.73 -5.44 -11.06
N GLU A 137 -13.65 -5.11 -9.75
CA GLU A 137 -14.66 -4.27 -9.09
C GLU A 137 -14.51 -2.78 -9.43
N ILE A 138 -13.28 -2.31 -9.68
CA ILE A 138 -12.94 -0.92 -9.97
C ILE A 138 -12.03 -0.90 -11.20
N PRO A 139 -12.58 -0.90 -12.42
CA PRO A 139 -11.78 -1.02 -13.66
C PRO A 139 -10.67 0.02 -13.83
N ASP A 140 -10.90 1.25 -13.35
CA ASP A 140 -9.94 2.36 -13.42
C ASP A 140 -9.04 2.48 -12.19
N VAL A 141 -8.97 1.44 -11.34
CA VAL A 141 -8.19 1.49 -10.11
C VAL A 141 -6.71 1.67 -10.40
N THR A 142 -6.11 2.63 -9.71
CA THR A 142 -4.67 2.80 -9.65
C THR A 142 -4.12 1.99 -8.46
N LEU A 143 -3.26 1.02 -8.77
CA LEU A 143 -2.61 0.18 -7.75
C LEU A 143 -1.17 0.62 -7.56
N ARG A 144 -0.85 1.03 -6.33
CA ARG A 144 0.52 1.29 -5.88
C ARG A 144 0.98 0.18 -4.95
N THR A 145 2.25 -0.20 -5.06
CA THR A 145 2.87 -1.16 -4.15
C THR A 145 4.31 -0.79 -3.81
N SER A 146 4.80 -1.39 -2.74
CA SER A 146 6.21 -1.35 -2.34
C SER A 146 6.75 -2.77 -2.19
N LEU A 147 7.98 -2.99 -2.66
CA LEU A 147 8.68 -4.27 -2.61
C LEU A 147 10.01 -4.12 -1.88
N ILE A 148 10.44 -5.20 -1.23
CA ILE A 148 11.78 -5.34 -0.66
C ILE A 148 12.47 -6.51 -1.34
N VAL A 149 13.63 -6.26 -1.96
CA VAL A 149 14.48 -7.29 -2.56
C VAL A 149 15.74 -7.52 -1.72
N GLY A 150 16.26 -8.74 -1.79
CA GLY A 150 17.46 -9.12 -1.03
C GLY A 150 17.19 -9.26 0.46
N PHE A 151 15.97 -9.64 0.83
CA PHE A 151 15.64 -10.01 2.20
C PHE A 151 16.42 -11.28 2.62
N PRO A 152 16.84 -11.43 3.89
CA PRO A 152 17.62 -12.60 4.33
C PRO A 152 16.97 -13.92 3.93
N GLY A 153 17.74 -14.77 3.25
CA GLY A 153 17.28 -16.06 2.73
C GLY A 153 16.39 -16.00 1.49
N GLU A 154 16.33 -14.87 0.77
CA GLU A 154 15.70 -14.77 -0.54
C GLU A 154 16.54 -15.52 -1.59
N THR A 155 16.05 -16.63 -2.08
CA THR A 155 16.71 -17.42 -3.12
C THR A 155 16.51 -16.81 -4.51
N GLU A 156 17.25 -17.31 -5.52
CA GLU A 156 17.01 -16.90 -6.92
C GLU A 156 15.61 -17.31 -7.38
N LYS A 157 15.11 -18.45 -6.92
CA LYS A 157 13.74 -18.90 -7.20
C LYS A 157 12.68 -17.93 -6.64
N ASP A 158 12.86 -17.48 -5.40
CA ASP A 158 11.95 -16.49 -4.77
C ASP A 158 11.96 -15.16 -5.53
N PHE A 159 13.15 -14.72 -5.96
CA PHE A 159 13.29 -13.50 -6.74
C PHE A 159 12.68 -13.62 -8.14
N GLU A 160 12.87 -14.75 -8.82
CA GLU A 160 12.25 -14.99 -10.13
C GLU A 160 10.73 -15.01 -10.04
N GLU A 161 10.17 -15.61 -8.99
CA GLU A 161 8.73 -15.59 -8.71
C GLU A 161 8.21 -14.16 -8.53
N LEU A 162 8.95 -13.32 -7.79
CA LEU A 162 8.62 -11.90 -7.64
C LEU A 162 8.67 -11.17 -8.97
N ARG A 163 9.68 -11.43 -9.77
CA ARG A 163 9.87 -10.81 -11.09
C ARG A 163 8.72 -11.11 -12.04
N GLU A 164 8.32 -12.37 -12.15
CA GLU A 164 7.19 -12.79 -12.99
C GLU A 164 5.87 -12.23 -12.49
N PHE A 165 5.69 -12.18 -11.17
CA PHE A 165 4.51 -11.55 -10.58
C PHE A 165 4.40 -10.06 -10.91
N VAL A 166 5.48 -9.29 -10.83
CA VAL A 166 5.49 -7.85 -11.17
C VAL A 166 5.10 -7.63 -12.63
N LYS A 167 5.59 -8.46 -13.55
CA LYS A 167 5.21 -8.41 -14.97
C LYS A 167 3.71 -8.66 -15.17
N LYS A 168 3.16 -9.66 -14.46
CA LYS A 168 1.73 -10.05 -14.57
C LYS A 168 0.83 -9.02 -13.90
N ALA A 169 1.18 -8.57 -12.71
CA ALA A 169 0.36 -7.67 -11.89
C ALA A 169 0.24 -6.26 -12.47
N LYS A 170 1.23 -5.79 -13.24
CA LYS A 170 1.23 -4.48 -13.94
C LYS A 170 0.80 -3.33 -13.03
N PHE A 171 1.46 -3.18 -11.88
CA PHE A 171 1.17 -2.07 -10.97
C PHE A 171 1.36 -0.72 -11.65
N ASP A 172 0.48 0.23 -11.38
CA ASP A 172 0.56 1.59 -11.91
C ASP A 172 1.73 2.36 -11.29
N LYS A 173 1.95 2.13 -10.00
CA LYS A 173 3.06 2.70 -9.23
C LYS A 173 3.72 1.57 -8.43
N LEU A 174 5.05 1.47 -8.51
CA LEU A 174 5.81 0.48 -7.76
C LEU A 174 7.13 1.09 -7.30
N GLY A 175 7.38 1.03 -6.01
CA GLY A 175 8.67 1.33 -5.41
C GLY A 175 9.36 0.04 -4.96
N THR A 176 10.64 -0.12 -5.28
CA THR A 176 11.45 -1.23 -4.81
C THR A 176 12.53 -0.72 -3.86
N PHE A 177 12.73 -1.42 -2.76
CA PHE A 177 13.77 -1.13 -1.78
C PHE A 177 14.71 -2.32 -1.66
N MET A 178 16.00 -2.05 -1.52
CA MET A 178 16.97 -3.05 -1.09
C MET A 178 16.82 -3.24 0.41
N TYR A 179 16.73 -4.49 0.87
CA TYR A 179 16.68 -4.75 2.30
C TYR A 179 17.88 -4.09 3.02
N SER A 180 17.58 -3.27 4.01
CA SER A 180 18.55 -2.70 4.95
C SER A 180 18.51 -3.43 6.28
N LYS A 181 19.68 -3.71 6.85
CA LYS A 181 19.81 -4.37 8.14
C LYS A 181 19.66 -3.33 9.25
N GLU A 182 18.41 -3.17 9.73
CA GLU A 182 18.12 -2.22 10.81
C GLU A 182 18.38 -2.86 12.18
N GLU A 183 19.18 -2.22 13.00
CA GLU A 183 19.51 -2.68 14.34
C GLU A 183 18.25 -2.86 15.20
N GLY A 184 18.22 -3.88 16.05
CA GLY A 184 17.10 -4.21 16.93
C GLY A 184 15.96 -4.97 16.24
N THR A 185 15.91 -5.03 14.89
CA THR A 185 14.87 -5.78 14.19
C THR A 185 15.15 -7.28 14.15
N PRO A 186 14.10 -8.14 14.17
CA PRO A 186 14.29 -9.59 14.03
C PRO A 186 15.02 -9.99 12.75
N ALA A 187 14.73 -9.33 11.63
CA ALA A 187 15.37 -9.63 10.34
C ALA A 187 16.88 -9.36 10.34
N ALA A 188 17.37 -8.43 11.17
CA ALA A 188 18.80 -8.17 11.31
C ALA A 188 19.60 -9.36 11.87
N ARG A 189 18.92 -10.27 12.58
CA ARG A 189 19.49 -11.47 13.21
C ARG A 189 19.31 -12.74 12.36
N LEU A 190 18.55 -12.65 11.26
CA LEU A 190 18.38 -13.80 10.39
C LEU A 190 19.71 -14.17 9.72
N PRO A 191 20.01 -15.48 9.57
CA PRO A 191 21.11 -15.94 8.73
C PRO A 191 20.86 -15.63 7.26
N GLU A 192 21.80 -16.00 6.41
CA GLU A 192 21.67 -15.89 4.93
C GLU A 192 21.46 -14.45 4.45
N GLN A 193 22.14 -13.50 5.05
CA GLN A 193 22.15 -12.10 4.60
C GLN A 193 22.64 -12.01 3.16
N ILE A 194 21.89 -11.32 2.31
CA ILE A 194 22.20 -11.21 0.88
C ILE A 194 23.25 -10.13 0.63
N HIS A 195 24.20 -10.44 -0.24
CA HIS A 195 25.27 -9.50 -0.60
C HIS A 195 24.72 -8.24 -1.30
N GLY A 196 25.35 -7.08 -1.06
CA GLY A 196 24.89 -5.79 -1.60
C GLY A 196 24.76 -5.76 -3.13
N ASN A 197 25.72 -6.37 -3.86
CA ASN A 197 25.67 -6.44 -5.32
C ASN A 197 24.46 -7.22 -5.83
N THR A 198 24.09 -8.31 -5.16
CA THR A 198 22.89 -9.09 -5.49
C THR A 198 21.63 -8.28 -5.25
N LYS A 199 21.52 -7.58 -4.11
CA LYS A 199 20.41 -6.66 -3.83
C LYS A 199 20.27 -5.59 -4.92
N LYS A 200 21.40 -4.96 -5.30
CA LYS A 200 21.43 -3.92 -6.35
C LYS A 200 21.02 -4.47 -7.70
N SER A 201 21.49 -5.66 -8.07
CA SER A 201 21.09 -6.34 -9.31
C SER A 201 19.59 -6.62 -9.34
N ARG A 202 19.04 -7.19 -8.25
CA ARG A 202 17.61 -7.49 -8.12
C ARG A 202 16.76 -6.21 -8.19
N TYR A 203 17.17 -5.17 -7.46
CA TYR A 203 16.54 -3.86 -7.53
C TYR A 203 16.45 -3.32 -8.96
N ASN A 204 17.58 -3.29 -9.69
CA ASN A 204 17.64 -2.77 -11.05
C ASN A 204 16.72 -3.60 -11.99
N LYS A 205 16.70 -4.93 -11.85
CA LYS A 205 15.83 -5.81 -12.66
C LYS A 205 14.35 -5.49 -12.45
N ILE A 206 13.89 -5.34 -11.19
CA ILE A 206 12.49 -4.99 -10.90
C ILE A 206 12.16 -3.58 -11.43
N MET A 207 13.01 -2.59 -11.17
CA MET A 207 12.77 -1.22 -11.63
C MET A 207 12.73 -1.10 -13.14
N SER A 208 13.57 -1.88 -13.87
CA SER A 208 13.51 -1.93 -15.34
C SER A 208 12.19 -2.49 -15.86
N ILE A 209 11.64 -3.51 -15.20
CA ILE A 209 10.32 -4.05 -15.56
C ILE A 209 9.23 -2.99 -15.29
N GLN A 210 9.26 -2.37 -14.12
CA GLN A 210 8.27 -1.36 -13.76
C GLN A 210 8.33 -0.15 -14.70
N GLN A 211 9.49 0.28 -15.13
CA GLN A 211 9.61 1.37 -16.10
C GLN A 211 8.89 1.05 -17.41
N LYS A 212 8.99 -0.20 -17.91
CA LYS A 212 8.26 -0.63 -19.11
C LYS A 212 6.75 -0.62 -18.88
N VAL A 213 6.29 -1.17 -17.74
CA VAL A 213 4.87 -1.17 -17.36
C VAL A 213 4.34 0.27 -17.23
N SER A 214 5.08 1.15 -16.56
CA SER A 214 4.68 2.56 -16.43
C SER A 214 4.56 3.27 -17.78
N ASN A 215 5.49 3.02 -18.70
CA ASN A 215 5.43 3.57 -20.05
C ASN A 215 4.21 3.06 -20.83
N GLU A 216 3.88 1.76 -20.72
CA GLU A 216 2.68 1.18 -21.33
C GLU A 216 1.40 1.84 -20.77
N ASN A 217 1.30 1.94 -19.43
CA ASN A 217 0.16 2.54 -18.76
C ASN A 217 -0.01 4.02 -19.12
N LEU A 218 1.08 4.79 -19.25
CA LEU A 218 1.05 6.19 -19.67
C LEU A 218 0.59 6.35 -21.12
N LYS A 219 1.06 5.49 -22.04
CA LYS A 219 0.61 5.50 -23.44
C LYS A 219 -0.91 5.34 -23.55
N ASN A 220 -1.52 4.52 -22.70
CA ASN A 220 -2.97 4.30 -22.66
C ASN A 220 -3.78 5.52 -22.17
N LYS A 221 -3.10 6.56 -21.66
CA LYS A 221 -3.72 7.82 -21.21
C LYS A 221 -3.61 8.95 -22.24
N ILE A 222 -2.82 8.75 -23.30
CA ILE A 222 -2.67 9.75 -24.37
C ILE A 222 -4.03 9.95 -25.08
N GLY A 223 -4.41 11.20 -25.27
CA GLY A 223 -5.69 11.59 -25.89
C GLY A 223 -6.89 11.54 -24.95
N LYS A 224 -6.70 11.23 -23.66
CA LYS A 224 -7.77 11.31 -22.64
C LYS A 224 -7.71 12.63 -21.88
N ASN A 225 -8.88 13.21 -21.61
CA ASN A 225 -8.98 14.31 -20.65
C ASN A 225 -8.88 13.76 -19.23
N VAL A 226 -8.04 14.37 -18.41
CA VAL A 226 -7.88 14.04 -17.00
C VAL A 226 -7.99 15.32 -16.17
N GLU A 227 -8.66 15.21 -15.03
CA GLU A 227 -8.69 16.28 -14.05
C GLU A 227 -7.42 16.23 -13.21
N VAL A 228 -6.84 17.38 -12.92
CA VAL A 228 -5.60 17.50 -12.15
C VAL A 228 -5.72 18.60 -11.10
N LEU A 229 -5.10 18.39 -9.95
CA LEU A 229 -4.87 19.43 -8.95
C LEU A 229 -3.50 20.06 -9.25
N ILE A 230 -3.48 21.37 -9.38
CA ILE A 230 -2.23 22.15 -9.55
C ILE A 230 -1.79 22.61 -8.16
N GLU A 231 -0.59 22.22 -7.75
CA GLU A 231 0.05 22.57 -6.47
C GLU A 231 1.04 23.72 -6.64
#